data_b676a226cc568fb9f51b57e43ec54319
#
_entry.id   b676a226cc568fb9f51b57e43ec54319
#
_cell.length_a   1.000
_cell.length_b   1.000
_cell.length_c   1.000
_cell.angle_alpha   90.00
_cell.angle_beta   90.00
_cell.angle_gamma   90.00
#
_symmetry.space_group_name_H-M   'P 1'
#
loop_
_entity.id
_entity.type
_entity.pdbx_description
1 polymer ?
#
loop_
_entity_poly.entity_id
_entity_poly.type
_entity_poly.pdbx_seq_one_letter_code
_entity_poly.pdbx_strand_id
1 'polypeptide(L)'
;LMSHRKIEHLNDNRIIYRRLPVLDIPSHSFDWGYYFKDGTYEFYDLFRSKALINTYKSLRWHLRVLWYLNPDLKENKYKSICKFISNKDNGFTTFTMETDKLKNVIRDIKKSDLEEPPYNKLRKVIFKDYTGLKTEEKLKIVGSLIGRKSITPEALYEAMLTINDEGHEITAKNLSN
;
A
#
# COMPACT_ATOMS: atom_id res chain seq x y z
N LEU A 1 14.74 23.69 1.43
CA LEU A 1 13.42 24.09 0.91
C LEU A 1 12.56 22.82 0.85
N MET A 2 11.62 22.66 1.81
CA MET A 2 10.62 21.58 1.74
C MET A 2 9.69 21.91 0.57
N SER A 3 9.76 21.11 -0.50
CA SER A 3 8.82 21.22 -1.61
C SER A 3 7.43 20.84 -1.09
N HIS A 4 6.55 21.82 -0.94
CA HIS A 4 5.19 21.57 -0.53
C HIS A 4 4.47 20.93 -1.72
N ARG A 5 3.99 19.70 -1.52
CA ARG A 5 3.22 18.98 -2.55
C ARG A 5 1.93 19.73 -2.83
N LYS A 6 1.67 20.09 -4.08
CA LYS A 6 0.46 20.81 -4.51
C LYS A 6 -0.73 19.86 -4.62
N ILE A 7 -1.12 19.24 -3.50
CA ILE A 7 -2.22 18.25 -3.46
C ILE A 7 -3.58 18.88 -3.75
N GLU A 8 -3.73 20.17 -3.44
CA GLU A 8 -4.95 20.95 -3.67
C GLU A 8 -5.39 20.87 -5.14
N HIS A 9 -4.42 20.86 -6.06
CA HIS A 9 -4.74 20.71 -7.49
C HIS A 9 -5.48 19.40 -7.82
N LEU A 10 -5.18 18.31 -7.12
CA LEU A 10 -5.89 17.05 -7.28
C LEU A 10 -7.30 17.15 -6.70
N ASN A 11 -7.44 17.80 -5.54
CA ASN A 11 -8.73 18.00 -4.88
C ASN A 11 -9.67 18.90 -5.72
N ASP A 12 -9.16 20.01 -6.25
CA ASP A 12 -9.89 20.94 -7.12
C ASP A 12 -10.38 20.24 -8.40
N ASN A 13 -9.60 19.30 -8.89
CA ASN A 13 -9.96 18.48 -10.04
C ASN A 13 -10.78 17.23 -9.67
N ARG A 14 -11.15 17.05 -8.40
CA ARG A 14 -11.92 15.92 -7.88
C ARG A 14 -11.29 14.56 -8.24
N ILE A 15 -9.96 14.48 -8.18
CA ILE A 15 -9.24 13.26 -8.48
C ILE A 15 -9.23 12.37 -7.23
N ILE A 16 -9.70 11.15 -7.40
CA ILE A 16 -9.66 10.12 -6.35
C ILE A 16 -8.25 9.53 -6.33
N TYR A 17 -7.53 9.73 -5.25
CA TYR A 17 -6.19 9.18 -5.04
C TYR A 17 -6.10 8.28 -3.80
N ARG A 18 -7.26 7.95 -3.22
CA ARG A 18 -7.41 7.12 -2.04
C ARG A 18 -8.67 6.29 -2.15
N ARG A 19 -8.61 5.03 -1.74
CA ARG A 19 -9.77 4.14 -1.60
C ARG A 19 -9.87 3.63 -0.17
N LEU A 20 -10.93 4.03 0.53
CA LEU A 20 -11.39 3.55 1.82
C LEU A 20 -12.92 3.57 1.83
N PRO A 21 -13.58 2.54 2.36
CA PRO A 21 -13.05 1.20 2.58
C PRO A 21 -12.72 0.50 1.26
N VAL A 22 -11.94 -0.57 1.32
CA VAL A 22 -11.71 -1.48 0.19
C VAL A 22 -12.96 -2.34 -0.06
N LEU A 23 -13.07 -2.91 -1.26
CA LEU A 23 -14.18 -3.81 -1.61
C LEU A 23 -14.07 -5.17 -0.91
N ASP A 24 -12.84 -5.59 -0.59
CA ASP A 24 -12.60 -6.82 0.16
C ASP A 24 -13.29 -6.79 1.53
N ILE A 25 -13.90 -7.91 1.89
CA ILE A 25 -14.55 -8.08 3.20
C ILE A 25 -13.47 -8.32 4.25
N PRO A 26 -13.37 -7.48 5.30
CA PRO A 26 -12.42 -7.71 6.37
C PRO A 26 -12.78 -8.94 7.20
N SER A 27 -11.76 -9.70 7.63
CA SER A 27 -11.96 -10.83 8.57
C SER A 27 -12.48 -10.35 9.93
N HIS A 28 -12.04 -9.17 10.37
CA HIS A 28 -12.53 -8.51 11.58
C HIS A 28 -12.58 -6.99 11.37
N SER A 29 -13.65 -6.37 11.89
CA SER A 29 -13.82 -4.92 11.94
C SER A 29 -13.73 -4.44 13.39
N PHE A 30 -12.89 -3.44 13.63
CA PHE A 30 -12.65 -2.82 14.92
C PHE A 30 -13.01 -1.32 14.86
N ASP A 31 -13.19 -0.68 16.00
CA ASP A 31 -13.42 0.76 16.06
C ASP A 31 -12.28 1.56 15.41
N TRP A 32 -11.05 1.10 15.59
CA TRP A 32 -9.84 1.71 15.07
C TRP A 32 -9.48 1.31 13.62
N GLY A 33 -10.07 0.23 13.05
CA GLY A 33 -9.69 -0.24 11.70
C GLY A 33 -10.22 -1.59 11.29
N TYR A 34 -9.59 -2.15 10.27
CA TYR A 34 -9.96 -3.41 9.64
C TYR A 34 -8.77 -4.39 9.62
N TYR A 35 -9.05 -5.65 9.87
CA TYR A 35 -8.08 -6.73 9.77
C TYR A 35 -8.48 -7.71 8.67
N PHE A 36 -7.53 -8.02 7.78
CA PHE A 36 -7.64 -8.97 6.70
C PHE A 36 -6.65 -10.11 6.94
N LYS A 37 -7.13 -11.30 7.30
CA LYS A 37 -6.28 -12.47 7.60
C LYS A 37 -5.36 -12.80 6.41
N ASP A 38 -5.91 -12.83 5.21
CA ASP A 38 -5.20 -13.12 3.96
C ASP A 38 -4.63 -11.86 3.29
N GLY A 39 -4.92 -10.70 3.87
CA GLY A 39 -4.52 -9.40 3.36
C GLY A 39 -5.41 -8.89 2.23
N THR A 40 -5.22 -7.63 1.87
CA THR A 40 -5.88 -6.98 0.73
C THR A 40 -4.87 -6.21 -0.12
N TYR A 41 -5.07 -6.22 -1.43
CA TYR A 41 -4.32 -5.41 -2.41
C TYR A 41 -5.09 -4.16 -2.84
N GLU A 42 -6.35 -4.01 -2.46
CA GLU A 42 -7.22 -2.92 -2.90
C GLU A 42 -7.08 -1.62 -2.09
N PHE A 43 -6.23 -1.62 -1.07
CA PHE A 43 -5.99 -0.43 -0.29
C PHE A 43 -5.00 0.51 -1.01
N TYR A 44 -5.48 1.69 -1.36
CA TYR A 44 -4.67 2.76 -1.93
C TYR A 44 -4.79 4.03 -1.09
N ASP A 45 -3.67 4.61 -0.73
CA ASP A 45 -3.56 5.91 -0.07
C ASP A 45 -2.34 6.63 -0.65
N LEU A 46 -2.51 7.11 -1.88
CA LEU A 46 -1.44 7.77 -2.62
C LEU A 46 -1.12 9.10 -1.94
N PHE A 47 0.15 9.46 -1.98
CA PHE A 47 0.64 10.76 -1.52
C PHE A 47 0.49 11.04 -0.02
N ARG A 48 0.12 10.06 0.80
CA ARG A 48 0.07 10.21 2.27
C ARG A 48 1.46 10.42 2.86
N SER A 49 2.44 9.64 2.38
CA SER A 49 3.83 9.79 2.79
C SER A 49 4.42 11.10 2.25
N LYS A 50 5.24 11.77 3.05
CA LYS A 50 6.00 12.96 2.61
C LYS A 50 7.11 12.61 1.59
N ALA A 51 7.44 11.32 1.44
CA ALA A 51 8.43 10.86 0.48
C ALA A 51 8.01 11.18 -0.96
N LEU A 52 8.96 11.70 -1.75
CA LEU A 52 8.76 11.97 -3.16
C LEU A 52 8.96 10.70 -3.99
N ILE A 53 8.27 10.63 -5.12
CA ILE A 53 8.47 9.58 -6.10
C ILE A 53 9.82 9.81 -6.78
N ASN A 54 10.74 8.85 -6.67
CA ASN A 54 12.12 8.97 -7.14
C ASN A 54 12.48 8.05 -8.31
N THR A 55 11.54 7.20 -8.78
CA THR A 55 11.78 6.31 -9.92
C THR A 55 10.63 6.35 -10.93
N TYR A 56 10.95 6.10 -12.20
CA TYR A 56 9.95 5.96 -13.27
C TYR A 56 8.97 4.82 -13.01
N LYS A 57 9.44 3.70 -12.46
CA LYS A 57 8.60 2.55 -12.11
C LYS A 57 7.54 2.93 -11.07
N SER A 58 7.95 3.64 -10.03
CA SER A 58 7.04 4.13 -8.99
C SER A 58 6.05 5.14 -9.54
N LEU A 59 6.50 6.10 -10.38
CA LEU A 59 5.60 7.07 -11.00
C LEU A 59 4.56 6.38 -11.88
N ARG A 60 4.97 5.45 -12.76
CA ARG A 60 4.07 4.67 -13.60
C ARG A 60 3.00 3.94 -12.78
N TRP A 61 3.39 3.34 -11.65
CA TRP A 61 2.46 2.67 -10.74
C TRP A 61 1.46 3.65 -10.13
N HIS A 62 1.89 4.83 -9.64
CA HIS A 62 0.99 5.85 -9.10
C HIS A 62 -0.01 6.35 -10.15
N LEU A 63 0.45 6.60 -11.37
CA LEU A 63 -0.43 7.01 -12.47
C LEU A 63 -1.43 5.91 -12.84
N ARG A 64 -1.02 4.61 -12.83
CA ARG A 64 -1.92 3.49 -13.06
C ARG A 64 -2.99 3.39 -11.97
N VAL A 65 -2.62 3.57 -10.71
CA VAL A 65 -3.59 3.60 -9.61
C VAL A 65 -4.57 4.75 -9.76
N LEU A 66 -4.11 5.95 -10.14
CA LEU A 66 -5.02 7.08 -10.39
C LEU A 66 -6.00 6.79 -11.53
N TRP A 67 -5.55 6.14 -12.60
CA TRP A 67 -6.44 5.71 -13.68
C TRP A 67 -7.49 4.71 -13.19
N TYR A 68 -7.06 3.70 -12.45
CA TYR A 68 -7.93 2.69 -11.85
C TYR A 68 -8.98 3.28 -10.87
N LEU A 69 -8.58 4.23 -10.04
CA LEU A 69 -9.49 4.87 -9.07
C LEU A 69 -10.45 5.88 -9.71
N ASN A 70 -10.22 6.29 -10.95
CA ASN A 70 -11.02 7.32 -11.65
C ASN A 70 -11.45 6.81 -13.03
N PRO A 71 -12.30 5.75 -13.12
CA PRO A 71 -12.66 5.14 -14.39
C PRO A 71 -13.41 6.11 -15.33
N ASP A 72 -14.18 7.04 -14.78
CA ASP A 72 -14.97 8.02 -15.53
C ASP A 72 -14.17 9.26 -15.95
N LEU A 73 -12.87 9.30 -15.64
CA LEU A 73 -12.05 10.47 -15.93
C LEU A 73 -11.79 10.61 -17.44
N LYS A 74 -12.19 11.75 -18.01
CA LYS A 74 -11.90 12.04 -19.42
C LYS A 74 -10.41 12.01 -19.70
N GLU A 75 -10.04 11.42 -20.84
CA GLU A 75 -8.64 11.22 -21.24
C GLU A 75 -7.79 12.50 -21.18
N ASN A 76 -8.30 13.62 -21.68
CA ASN A 76 -7.57 14.88 -21.67
C ASN A 76 -7.31 15.38 -20.26
N LYS A 77 -8.26 15.18 -19.34
CA LYS A 77 -8.10 15.53 -17.94
C LYS A 77 -7.08 14.62 -17.27
N TYR A 78 -7.14 13.32 -17.52
CA TYR A 78 -6.13 12.37 -17.04
C TYR A 78 -4.72 12.74 -17.52
N LYS A 79 -4.55 13.04 -18.82
CA LYS A 79 -3.27 13.50 -19.38
C LYS A 79 -2.75 14.77 -18.66
N SER A 80 -3.64 15.72 -18.37
CA SER A 80 -3.28 16.94 -17.65
C SER A 80 -2.78 16.62 -16.23
N ILE A 81 -3.48 15.75 -15.50
CA ILE A 81 -3.08 15.32 -14.15
C ILE A 81 -1.76 14.56 -14.18
N CYS A 82 -1.55 13.67 -15.14
CA CYS A 82 -0.28 12.97 -15.32
C CYS A 82 0.90 13.94 -15.54
N LYS A 83 0.72 14.95 -16.39
CA LYS A 83 1.72 16.01 -16.63
C LYS A 83 2.00 16.79 -15.33
N PHE A 84 0.96 17.13 -14.59
CA PHE A 84 1.07 17.87 -13.34
C PHE A 84 1.89 17.08 -12.31
N ILE A 85 1.55 15.80 -12.07
CA ILE A 85 2.25 14.94 -11.11
C ILE A 85 3.69 14.67 -11.53
N SER A 86 3.95 14.49 -12.83
CA SER A 86 5.28 14.16 -13.35
C SER A 86 6.24 15.35 -13.42
N ASN A 87 5.80 16.56 -13.07
CA ASN A 87 6.65 17.74 -12.96
C ASN A 87 7.14 17.88 -11.52
N LYS A 88 8.46 17.87 -11.30
CA LYS A 88 9.11 18.01 -10.00
C LYS A 88 8.68 19.27 -9.23
N ASP A 89 8.39 20.38 -9.93
CA ASP A 89 8.03 21.66 -9.32
C ASP A 89 6.66 21.64 -8.61
N ASN A 90 5.90 20.56 -8.82
CA ASN A 90 4.62 20.33 -8.12
C ASN A 90 4.76 19.44 -6.86
N GLY A 91 5.98 19.01 -6.53
CA GLY A 91 6.30 18.38 -5.26
C GLY A 91 5.88 16.89 -5.14
N PHE A 92 5.55 16.20 -6.23
CA PHE A 92 5.21 14.77 -6.22
C PHE A 92 6.43 13.88 -6.53
N THR A 93 7.32 14.37 -7.40
CA THR A 93 8.47 13.62 -7.91
C THR A 93 9.77 14.37 -7.65
N THR A 94 10.89 13.67 -7.63
CA THR A 94 12.24 14.25 -7.57
C THR A 94 12.77 14.66 -8.96
N PHE A 95 12.06 14.29 -10.01
CA PHE A 95 12.43 14.53 -11.42
C PHE A 95 11.23 14.97 -12.22
N THR A 96 11.47 15.59 -13.39
CA THR A 96 10.44 15.85 -14.38
C THR A 96 10.56 14.81 -15.51
N MET A 97 9.44 14.13 -15.81
CA MET A 97 9.43 13.15 -16.91
C MET A 97 9.34 13.86 -18.25
N GLU A 98 10.16 13.43 -19.20
CA GLU A 98 10.10 13.91 -20.59
C GLU A 98 8.73 13.65 -21.22
N THR A 99 8.27 14.58 -22.04
CA THR A 99 6.91 14.56 -22.60
C THR A 99 6.63 13.29 -23.40
N ASP A 100 7.59 12.81 -24.20
CA ASP A 100 7.36 11.64 -25.05
C ASP A 100 7.37 10.34 -24.25
N LYS A 101 8.24 10.23 -23.24
CA LYS A 101 8.19 9.12 -22.30
C LYS A 101 6.86 9.10 -21.54
N LEU A 102 6.38 10.26 -21.10
CA LEU A 102 5.09 10.37 -20.41
C LEU A 102 3.91 9.96 -21.30
N LYS A 103 3.91 10.38 -22.58
CA LYS A 103 2.89 9.95 -23.55
C LYS A 103 2.85 8.43 -23.70
N ASN A 104 4.01 7.77 -23.79
CA ASN A 104 4.10 6.32 -23.88
C ASN A 104 3.56 5.65 -22.62
N VAL A 105 3.95 6.13 -21.44
CA VAL A 105 3.44 5.62 -20.14
C VAL A 105 1.91 5.75 -20.07
N ILE A 106 1.36 6.90 -20.42
CA ILE A 106 -0.09 7.14 -20.42
C ILE A 106 -0.81 6.19 -21.38
N ARG A 107 -0.26 6.01 -22.61
CA ARG A 107 -0.82 5.08 -23.60
C ARG A 107 -0.85 3.63 -23.09
N ASP A 108 0.23 3.19 -22.42
CA ASP A 108 0.32 1.85 -21.88
C ASP A 108 -0.65 1.65 -20.70
N ILE A 109 -0.78 2.66 -19.83
CA ILE A 109 -1.72 2.61 -18.70
C ILE A 109 -3.17 2.51 -19.18
N LYS A 110 -3.54 3.25 -20.22
CA LYS A 110 -4.89 3.22 -20.78
C LYS A 110 -5.30 1.86 -21.37
N LYS A 111 -4.32 1.05 -21.77
CA LYS A 111 -4.57 -0.32 -22.24
C LYS A 111 -4.71 -1.33 -21.09
N SER A 112 -4.41 -0.93 -19.85
CA SER A 112 -4.56 -1.82 -18.72
C SER A 112 -6.03 -2.04 -18.39
N ASP A 113 -6.34 -3.25 -17.98
CA ASP A 113 -7.67 -3.61 -17.49
C ASP A 113 -7.99 -2.79 -16.23
N LEU A 114 -9.20 -2.23 -16.19
CA LEU A 114 -9.71 -1.49 -15.03
C LEU A 114 -10.43 -2.41 -14.03
N GLU A 115 -10.73 -3.65 -14.41
CA GLU A 115 -11.30 -4.64 -13.49
C GLU A 115 -10.21 -5.23 -12.59
N GLU A 116 -8.95 -5.26 -13.06
CA GLU A 116 -7.82 -5.72 -12.27
C GLU A 116 -7.17 -4.57 -11.49
N PRO A 117 -7.19 -4.64 -10.13
CA PRO A 117 -6.54 -3.64 -9.31
C PRO A 117 -5.01 -3.65 -9.54
N PRO A 118 -4.36 -2.48 -9.64
CA PRO A 118 -2.89 -2.42 -9.70
C PRO A 118 -2.27 -2.98 -8.42
N TYR A 119 -1.44 -4.01 -8.52
CA TYR A 119 -0.82 -4.64 -7.36
C TYR A 119 -0.01 -3.66 -6.52
N ASN A 120 -0.15 -3.78 -5.20
CA ASN A 120 0.55 -3.04 -4.17
C ASN A 120 1.16 -4.04 -3.16
N LYS A 121 1.76 -3.53 -2.08
CA LYS A 121 2.07 -4.36 -0.92
C LYS A 121 0.77 -4.83 -0.26
N LEU A 122 0.70 -6.12 0.01
CA LEU A 122 -0.37 -6.74 0.76
C LEU A 122 -0.57 -6.02 2.11
N ARG A 123 -1.78 -5.61 2.41
CA ARG A 123 -2.14 -4.97 3.68
C ARG A 123 -3.03 -5.89 4.50
N LYS A 124 -2.58 -6.22 5.71
CA LYS A 124 -3.38 -7.03 6.65
C LYS A 124 -4.13 -6.16 7.66
N VAL A 125 -3.60 -4.99 7.99
CA VAL A 125 -4.25 -4.04 8.92
C VAL A 125 -4.39 -2.69 8.23
N ILE A 126 -5.60 -2.15 8.24
CA ILE A 126 -5.92 -0.82 7.71
C ILE A 126 -6.57 -0.03 8.84
N PHE A 127 -5.94 1.05 9.25
CA PHE A 127 -6.49 1.95 10.26
C PHE A 127 -7.48 2.93 9.63
N LYS A 128 -8.60 3.15 10.33
CA LYS A 128 -9.53 4.23 10.01
C LYS A 128 -8.85 5.59 10.21
N ASP A 129 -9.41 6.63 9.60
CA ASP A 129 -8.96 8.00 9.86
C ASP A 129 -9.41 8.45 11.25
N TYR A 130 -8.66 9.38 11.79
CA TYR A 130 -8.99 10.06 13.06
C TYR A 130 -9.19 9.14 14.26
N THR A 131 -8.48 8.00 14.28
CA THR A 131 -8.56 7.04 15.42
C THR A 131 -7.98 7.59 16.72
N GLY A 132 -7.25 8.70 16.69
CA GLY A 132 -6.52 9.22 17.84
C GLY A 132 -5.27 8.42 18.24
N LEU A 133 -5.06 7.24 17.66
CA LEU A 133 -3.94 6.37 17.98
C LEU A 133 -2.59 6.94 17.54
N LYS A 134 -1.63 6.96 18.46
CA LYS A 134 -0.22 7.29 18.18
C LYS A 134 0.44 6.18 17.34
N THR A 135 1.56 6.51 16.71
CA THR A 135 2.32 5.55 15.89
C THR A 135 2.72 4.29 16.66
N GLU A 136 3.15 4.45 17.91
CA GLU A 136 3.54 3.32 18.78
C GLU A 136 2.38 2.37 19.06
N GLU A 137 1.19 2.91 19.33
CA GLU A 137 -0.03 2.13 19.55
C GLU A 137 -0.44 1.36 18.28
N LYS A 138 -0.37 2.01 17.12
CA LYS A 138 -0.59 1.35 15.82
C LYS A 138 0.39 0.22 15.58
N LEU A 139 1.68 0.41 15.89
CA LEU A 139 2.70 -0.63 15.76
C LEU A 139 2.45 -1.81 16.71
N LYS A 140 2.02 -1.57 17.96
CA LYS A 140 1.63 -2.62 18.89
C LYS A 140 0.45 -3.45 18.37
N ILE A 141 -0.59 -2.78 17.85
CA ILE A 141 -1.76 -3.45 17.25
C ILE A 141 -1.32 -4.32 16.07
N VAL A 142 -0.51 -3.77 15.16
CA VAL A 142 0.02 -4.54 14.01
C VAL A 142 0.84 -5.73 14.48
N GLY A 143 1.72 -5.54 15.48
CA GLY A 143 2.55 -6.60 16.05
C GLY A 143 1.71 -7.72 16.66
N SER A 144 0.62 -7.38 17.38
CA SER A 144 -0.26 -8.39 17.99
C SER A 144 -1.08 -9.19 16.99
N LEU A 145 -1.46 -8.59 15.85
CA LEU A 145 -2.29 -9.23 14.83
C LEU A 145 -1.50 -9.99 13.77
N ILE A 146 -0.32 -9.48 13.40
CA ILE A 146 0.48 -10.02 12.29
C ILE A 146 1.79 -10.64 12.81
N GLY A 147 2.23 -10.23 14.00
CA GLY A 147 3.45 -10.72 14.62
C GLY A 147 3.44 -12.25 14.72
N ARG A 148 4.61 -12.86 14.67
CA ARG A 148 4.75 -14.27 15.02
C ARG A 148 4.16 -14.41 16.42
N LYS A 149 3.18 -15.31 16.61
CA LYS A 149 2.76 -15.70 17.95
C LYS A 149 4.03 -16.06 18.69
N SER A 150 4.30 -15.40 19.81
CA SER A 150 5.38 -15.84 20.70
C SER A 150 5.10 -17.31 20.96
N ILE A 151 6.06 -18.17 20.65
CA ILE A 151 5.95 -19.59 20.95
C ILE A 151 5.75 -19.65 22.45
N THR A 152 4.61 -20.16 22.90
CA THR A 152 4.39 -20.32 24.34
C THR A 152 5.39 -21.37 24.86
N PRO A 153 5.80 -21.32 26.15
CA PRO A 153 6.67 -22.34 26.72
C PRO A 153 6.13 -23.76 26.52
N GLU A 154 4.80 -23.92 26.56
CA GLU A 154 4.11 -25.20 26.36
C GLU A 154 4.27 -25.68 24.91
N ALA A 155 4.02 -24.82 23.92
CA ALA A 155 4.18 -25.15 22.50
C ALA A 155 5.64 -25.45 22.13
N LEU A 156 6.59 -24.74 22.78
CA LEU A 156 8.01 -25.00 22.63
C LEU A 156 8.36 -26.38 23.20
N TYR A 157 7.85 -26.71 24.38
CA TYR A 157 8.09 -27.99 25.03
C TYR A 157 7.50 -29.17 24.23
N GLU A 158 6.28 -29.04 23.70
CA GLU A 158 5.68 -30.05 22.81
C GLU A 158 6.50 -30.26 21.53
N ALA A 159 6.97 -29.18 20.91
CA ALA A 159 7.85 -29.28 19.73
C ALA A 159 9.18 -29.96 20.06
N MET A 160 9.76 -29.68 21.23
CA MET A 160 10.99 -30.34 21.69
C MET A 160 10.78 -31.84 21.93
N LEU A 161 9.65 -32.25 22.52
CA LEU A 161 9.31 -33.66 22.70
C LEU A 161 9.17 -34.37 21.35
N THR A 162 8.45 -33.77 20.41
CA THR A 162 8.26 -34.34 19.06
C THR A 162 9.58 -34.56 18.37
N ILE A 163 10.48 -33.57 18.38
CA ILE A 163 11.82 -33.67 17.77
C ILE A 163 12.65 -34.78 18.43
N ASN A 164 12.56 -34.90 19.75
CA ASN A 164 13.27 -35.94 20.50
C ASN A 164 12.72 -37.35 20.19
N ASP A 165 11.40 -37.50 20.11
CA ASP A 165 10.74 -38.77 19.78
C ASP A 165 11.04 -39.22 18.33
N GLU A 166 11.26 -38.30 17.42
CA GLU A 166 11.72 -38.53 16.05
C GLU A 166 13.23 -38.83 15.98
N GLY A 167 13.96 -38.80 17.08
CA GLY A 167 15.38 -39.06 17.16
C GLY A 167 16.27 -37.95 16.60
N HIS A 168 15.76 -36.75 16.50
CA HIS A 168 16.51 -35.58 16.03
C HIS A 168 17.08 -34.75 17.18
N GLU A 169 18.23 -34.11 16.93
CA GLU A 169 18.80 -33.17 17.89
C GLU A 169 17.89 -31.91 18.02
N ILE A 170 17.67 -31.48 19.26
CA ILE A 170 16.93 -30.25 19.55
C ILE A 170 17.83 -29.06 19.25
N THR A 171 17.68 -28.49 18.05
CA THR A 171 18.38 -27.29 17.61
C THR A 171 17.40 -26.17 17.27
N ALA A 172 17.85 -24.92 17.31
CA ALA A 172 17.01 -23.78 16.93
C ALA A 172 16.50 -23.92 15.46
N LYS A 173 17.24 -24.59 14.58
CA LYS A 173 16.86 -24.85 13.20
C LYS A 173 15.69 -25.87 13.13
N ASN A 174 15.74 -26.94 13.91
CA ASN A 174 14.71 -27.98 13.91
C ASN A 174 13.43 -27.51 14.60
N LEU A 175 13.52 -26.53 15.53
CA LEU A 175 12.38 -25.89 16.18
C LEU A 175 11.69 -24.81 15.28
N SER A 176 12.29 -24.40 14.17
CA SER A 176 11.77 -23.36 13.29
C SER A 176 11.08 -23.91 12.03
N ASN A 177 11.12 -25.20 11.79
CA ASN A 177 10.40 -25.90 10.72
C ASN A 177 9.08 -26.45 11.22
#